data_f4cf05249a8728e8e602b1a8e1bf3fce
#
_entry.id   f4cf05249a8728e8e602b1a8e1bf3fce
#
_cell.length_a   1.000
_cell.length_b   1.000
_cell.length_c   1.000
_cell.angle_alpha   90.00
_cell.angle_beta   90.00
_cell.angle_gamma   90.00
#
_symmetry.space_group_name_H-M   'P 1'
#
loop_
_entity.id
_entity.type
_entity.pdbx_description
1 polymer ?
#
loop_
_entity_poly.entity_id
_entity_poly.type
_entity_poly.pdbx_seq_one_letter_code
_entity_poly.pdbx_strand_id
1 'polypeptide(L)'
;MRNFFQKLLSPTPKPAATRVPDGQRVYAVGDIHGCADVFGKLISAIEDDDRARGPSETTVILLGDLVDRGPDSRGVINAARDWSQRRAVRILFGNHEEMFLNSLEDDGVLRQFIRFGGKETILSYGVTRDEYLEMTIEELQAALAARIPSEDLDFMRGFEDMIVIGDYIFVHAGIRPGVDLDSQTPADLRWIREPFLSHASQEGSCVVHGHTITDAPDVRPGRVGIDTGAYASGRLTAIGLEGADRWFIEASEEGRDIRR
;
A
#
# COMPACT_ATOMS: atom_id res chain seq x y z
N MET A 1 60.41 -28.70 -1.29
CA MET A 1 59.43 -28.03 -2.21
C MET A 1 58.09 -28.71 -2.00
N ARG A 2 57.25 -28.16 -1.17
CA ARG A 2 55.79 -28.44 -1.03
C ARG A 2 55.29 -27.63 0.16
N ASN A 3 54.63 -26.49 -0.13
CA ASN A 3 53.61 -25.89 0.71
C ASN A 3 53.27 -24.53 0.12
N PHE A 4 52.39 -24.55 -0.85
CA PHE A 4 51.66 -23.34 -1.27
C PHE A 4 50.24 -23.74 -1.57
N PHE A 5 49.28 -22.91 -1.11
CA PHE A 5 47.82 -22.96 -1.29
C PHE A 5 47.01 -23.79 -0.31
N GLN A 6 46.97 -23.35 0.95
CA GLN A 6 45.69 -23.32 1.67
C GLN A 6 45.27 -21.84 1.75
N LYS A 7 44.67 -21.36 0.67
CA LYS A 7 43.83 -20.14 0.74
C LYS A 7 42.58 -20.51 1.49
N LEU A 8 42.54 -20.13 2.78
CA LEU A 8 41.35 -20.20 3.62
C LEU A 8 40.20 -19.51 2.87
N LEU A 9 39.24 -20.29 2.40
CA LEU A 9 37.89 -19.82 2.09
C LEU A 9 37.26 -19.45 3.44
N SER A 10 37.44 -18.20 3.86
CA SER A 10 36.60 -17.63 4.90
C SER A 10 35.18 -17.68 4.36
N PRO A 11 34.24 -18.30 5.08
CA PRO A 11 32.83 -18.25 4.64
C PRO A 11 32.46 -16.78 4.54
N THR A 12 31.97 -16.35 3.38
CA THR A 12 31.36 -15.04 3.21
C THR A 12 30.29 -14.91 4.29
N PRO A 13 30.32 -13.90 5.16
CA PRO A 13 29.30 -13.75 6.18
C PRO A 13 27.94 -13.73 5.47
N LYS A 14 27.04 -14.60 5.91
CA LYS A 14 25.65 -14.59 5.43
C LYS A 14 25.12 -13.18 5.69
N PRO A 15 24.53 -12.50 4.69
CA PRO A 15 23.99 -11.16 4.93
C PRO A 15 23.05 -11.21 6.14
N ALA A 16 23.19 -10.25 7.05
CA ALA A 16 22.32 -10.15 8.21
C ALA A 16 20.86 -10.12 7.73
N ALA A 17 20.00 -10.86 8.42
CA ALA A 17 18.58 -10.87 8.11
C ALA A 17 18.03 -9.43 8.30
N THR A 18 17.26 -8.93 7.33
CA THR A 18 16.55 -7.65 7.46
C THR A 18 15.64 -7.67 8.68
N ARG A 19 15.63 -6.58 9.45
CA ARG A 19 14.93 -6.54 10.71
C ARG A 19 14.29 -5.19 11.03
N VAL A 20 13.21 -5.24 11.79
CA VAL A 20 12.62 -4.11 12.52
C VAL A 20 13.39 -3.94 13.84
N PRO A 21 13.56 -2.69 14.35
CA PRO A 21 14.21 -2.46 15.63
C PRO A 21 13.55 -3.24 16.78
N ASP A 22 14.37 -3.62 17.78
CA ASP A 22 13.87 -4.38 18.93
C ASP A 22 12.79 -3.59 19.69
N GLY A 23 11.70 -4.27 20.08
CA GLY A 23 10.55 -3.68 20.76
C GLY A 23 9.55 -2.98 19.82
N GLN A 24 9.82 -2.95 18.53
CA GLN A 24 8.89 -2.44 17.52
C GLN A 24 8.24 -3.58 16.73
N ARG A 25 6.97 -3.38 16.37
CA ARG A 25 6.21 -4.25 15.47
C ARG A 25 5.57 -3.41 14.36
N VAL A 26 5.62 -3.88 13.13
CA VAL A 26 5.03 -3.19 11.99
C VAL A 26 4.06 -4.12 11.28
N TYR A 27 2.88 -3.60 10.94
CA TYR A 27 1.98 -4.23 9.98
C TYR A 27 1.87 -3.33 8.76
N ALA A 28 2.12 -3.87 7.56
CA ALA A 28 1.86 -3.13 6.33
C ALA A 28 0.71 -3.79 5.56
N VAL A 29 -0.23 -3.00 5.07
CA VAL A 29 -1.44 -3.42 4.34
C VAL A 29 -1.30 -3.03 2.89
N GLY A 30 -1.57 -3.97 1.97
CA GLY A 30 -1.58 -3.73 0.52
C GLY A 30 -2.77 -2.88 0.05
N ASP A 31 -2.91 -2.75 -1.26
CA ASP A 31 -3.88 -1.90 -1.92
C ASP A 31 -5.32 -2.31 -1.59
N ILE A 32 -6.12 -1.36 -1.08
CA ILE A 32 -7.46 -1.61 -0.54
C ILE A 32 -8.54 -1.39 -1.59
N HIS A 33 -8.38 -0.34 -2.39
CA HIS A 33 -9.25 -0.04 -3.52
C HIS A 33 -10.74 -0.13 -3.19
N GLY A 34 -11.23 0.72 -2.28
CA GLY A 34 -12.66 0.83 -1.97
C GLY A 34 -13.31 -0.43 -1.39
N CYS A 35 -12.54 -1.45 -0.98
CA CYS A 35 -13.03 -2.70 -0.40
C CYS A 35 -13.22 -2.58 1.12
N ALA A 36 -14.15 -1.73 1.56
CA ALA A 36 -14.34 -1.37 2.97
C ALA A 36 -14.64 -2.58 3.87
N ASP A 37 -15.47 -3.53 3.44
CA ASP A 37 -15.83 -4.72 4.23
C ASP A 37 -14.63 -5.62 4.51
N VAL A 38 -13.81 -5.88 3.47
CA VAL A 38 -12.60 -6.70 3.59
C VAL A 38 -11.56 -5.97 4.43
N PHE A 39 -11.43 -4.66 4.27
CA PHE A 39 -10.55 -3.84 5.09
C PHE A 39 -10.95 -3.87 6.56
N GLY A 40 -12.23 -3.76 6.89
CA GLY A 40 -12.72 -3.89 8.27
C GLY A 40 -12.39 -5.25 8.91
N LYS A 41 -12.50 -6.34 8.14
CA LYS A 41 -12.09 -7.69 8.59
C LYS A 41 -10.57 -7.76 8.82
N LEU A 42 -9.76 -7.17 7.92
CA LEU A 42 -8.31 -7.17 8.06
C LEU A 42 -7.84 -6.33 9.25
N ILE A 43 -8.47 -5.17 9.50
CA ILE A 43 -8.23 -4.38 10.72
C ILE A 43 -8.44 -5.25 11.96
N SER A 44 -9.57 -5.96 12.04
CA SER A 44 -9.87 -6.83 13.18
C SER A 44 -8.83 -7.94 13.34
N ALA A 45 -8.42 -8.57 12.25
CA ALA A 45 -7.40 -9.63 12.27
C ALA A 45 -6.01 -9.12 12.72
N ILE A 46 -5.61 -7.92 12.30
CA ILE A 46 -4.36 -7.28 12.73
C ILE A 46 -4.43 -6.96 14.23
N GLU A 47 -5.54 -6.39 14.71
CA GLU A 47 -5.71 -6.06 16.14
C GLU A 47 -5.68 -7.32 17.03
N ASP A 48 -6.24 -8.43 16.55
CA ASP A 48 -6.24 -9.71 17.28
C ASP A 48 -4.83 -10.34 17.28
N ASP A 49 -4.10 -10.31 16.15
CA ASP A 49 -2.72 -10.80 16.07
C ASP A 49 -1.78 -9.96 16.94
N ASP A 50 -1.89 -8.63 16.88
CA ASP A 50 -1.08 -7.73 17.70
C ASP A 50 -1.29 -7.98 19.20
N ARG A 51 -2.54 -8.14 19.61
CA ARG A 51 -2.89 -8.47 21.00
C ARG A 51 -2.34 -9.83 21.44
N ALA A 52 -2.43 -10.83 20.58
CA ALA A 52 -1.95 -12.18 20.87
C ALA A 52 -0.42 -12.27 21.01
N ARG A 53 0.31 -11.41 20.30
CA ARG A 53 1.79 -11.34 20.38
C ARG A 53 2.31 -10.61 21.60
N GLY A 54 1.46 -9.91 22.32
CA GLY A 54 1.84 -9.14 23.52
C GLY A 54 2.39 -7.74 23.21
N PRO A 55 2.84 -7.01 24.24
CA PRO A 55 3.18 -5.60 24.12
C PRO A 55 4.35 -5.33 23.18
N SER A 56 4.19 -4.34 22.29
CA SER A 56 5.21 -3.80 21.38
C SER A 56 4.85 -2.37 21.00
N GLU A 57 5.81 -1.57 20.57
CA GLU A 57 5.53 -0.31 19.87
C GLU A 57 5.07 -0.63 18.45
N THR A 58 3.75 -0.75 18.29
CA THR A 58 3.18 -1.20 17.02
C THR A 58 2.79 -0.03 16.12
N THR A 59 3.29 -0.04 14.89
CA THR A 59 2.88 0.87 13.81
C THR A 59 2.19 0.09 12.69
N VAL A 60 1.07 0.62 12.21
CA VAL A 60 0.41 0.13 10.99
C VAL A 60 0.74 1.06 9.83
N ILE A 61 1.01 0.49 8.66
CA ILE A 61 1.28 1.22 7.43
C ILE A 61 0.29 0.77 6.36
N LEU A 62 -0.49 1.70 5.81
CA LEU A 62 -1.28 1.44 4.61
C LEU A 62 -0.44 1.85 3.39
N LEU A 63 -0.25 0.95 2.43
CA LEU A 63 0.67 1.18 1.30
C LEU A 63 0.11 2.09 0.20
N GLY A 64 -1.05 2.74 0.43
CA GLY A 64 -1.73 3.58 -0.56
C GLY A 64 -2.81 2.84 -1.34
N ASP A 65 -3.33 3.51 -2.37
CA ASP A 65 -4.44 3.03 -3.19
C ASP A 65 -5.65 2.58 -2.35
N LEU A 66 -6.12 3.49 -1.49
CA LEU A 66 -7.29 3.30 -0.66
C LEU A 66 -8.57 3.42 -1.48
N VAL A 67 -8.55 4.28 -2.51
CA VAL A 67 -9.70 4.64 -3.34
C VAL A 67 -9.75 3.85 -4.65
N ASP A 68 -10.86 3.98 -5.37
CA ASP A 68 -11.14 3.45 -6.71
C ASP A 68 -11.43 1.95 -6.78
N ARG A 69 -12.05 1.54 -7.90
CA ARG A 69 -12.32 0.15 -8.31
C ARG A 69 -13.37 -0.57 -7.47
N GLY A 70 -13.21 -0.58 -6.16
CA GLY A 70 -14.16 -1.17 -5.22
C GLY A 70 -15.31 -0.22 -4.86
N PRO A 71 -16.37 -0.75 -4.23
CA PRO A 71 -17.67 -0.07 -4.16
C PRO A 71 -17.72 1.09 -3.15
N ASP A 72 -16.80 1.18 -2.19
CA ASP A 72 -16.92 2.12 -1.07
C ASP A 72 -15.58 2.76 -0.67
N SER A 73 -15.04 3.60 -1.56
CA SER A 73 -13.82 4.37 -1.31
C SER A 73 -13.98 5.30 -0.10
N ARG A 74 -15.15 5.98 0.03
CA ARG A 74 -15.42 6.85 1.17
C ARG A 74 -15.42 6.08 2.49
N GLY A 75 -15.99 4.88 2.51
CA GLY A 75 -15.97 4.00 3.69
C GLY A 75 -14.57 3.59 4.08
N VAL A 76 -13.68 3.31 3.11
CA VAL A 76 -12.26 3.02 3.37
C VAL A 76 -11.55 4.22 3.98
N ILE A 77 -11.72 5.43 3.42
CA ILE A 77 -11.12 6.67 3.97
C ILE A 77 -11.59 6.90 5.41
N ASN A 78 -12.89 6.75 5.68
CA ASN A 78 -13.42 6.88 7.04
C ASN A 78 -12.82 5.85 8.00
N ALA A 79 -12.77 4.58 7.60
CA ALA A 79 -12.21 3.50 8.43
C ALA A 79 -10.72 3.71 8.72
N ALA A 80 -9.93 4.15 7.73
CA ALA A 80 -8.51 4.47 7.89
C ALA A 80 -8.30 5.65 8.85
N ARG A 81 -9.10 6.71 8.71
CA ARG A 81 -9.06 7.88 9.61
C ARG A 81 -9.46 7.51 11.04
N ASP A 82 -10.54 6.74 11.23
CA ASP A 82 -10.99 6.27 12.54
C ASP A 82 -9.94 5.35 13.19
N TRP A 83 -9.27 4.53 12.41
CA TRP A 83 -8.19 3.68 12.93
C TRP A 83 -6.98 4.50 13.37
N SER A 84 -6.61 5.53 12.60
CA SER A 84 -5.50 6.43 12.93
C SER A 84 -5.72 7.26 14.19
N GLN A 85 -6.96 7.46 14.62
CA GLN A 85 -7.28 8.12 15.89
C GLN A 85 -7.06 7.21 17.11
N ARG A 86 -7.01 5.89 16.93
CA ARG A 86 -6.94 4.89 18.00
C ARG A 86 -5.56 4.26 18.16
N ARG A 87 -4.72 4.33 17.12
CA ARG A 87 -3.35 3.79 17.13
C ARG A 87 -2.46 4.49 16.10
N ALA A 88 -1.15 4.20 16.17
CA ALA A 88 -0.20 4.71 15.19
C ALA A 88 -0.46 4.07 13.81
N VAL A 89 -1.15 4.79 12.92
CA VAL A 89 -1.34 4.44 11.52
C VAL A 89 -0.66 5.49 10.66
N ARG A 90 0.21 5.07 9.76
CA ARG A 90 0.85 5.90 8.73
C ARG A 90 0.37 5.43 7.37
N ILE A 91 0.17 6.34 6.45
CA ILE A 91 -0.45 6.04 5.16
C ILE A 91 0.43 6.57 4.04
N LEU A 92 0.72 5.73 3.08
CA LEU A 92 1.47 6.11 1.89
C LEU A 92 0.54 6.64 0.81
N PHE A 93 1.05 7.58 0.05
CA PHE A 93 0.36 8.18 -1.07
C PHE A 93 0.45 7.24 -2.28
N GLY A 94 -0.68 6.66 -2.69
CA GLY A 94 -0.78 5.86 -3.90
C GLY A 94 -1.03 6.70 -5.14
N ASN A 95 -0.86 6.08 -6.32
CA ASN A 95 -1.13 6.75 -7.58
C ASN A 95 -2.64 7.03 -7.79
N HIS A 96 -3.51 6.27 -7.16
CA HIS A 96 -4.95 6.50 -7.22
C HIS A 96 -5.38 7.71 -6.39
N GLU A 97 -4.80 7.95 -5.21
CA GLU A 97 -5.00 9.20 -4.47
C GLU A 97 -4.48 10.40 -5.25
N GLU A 98 -3.31 10.28 -5.90
CA GLU A 98 -2.76 11.36 -6.73
C GLU A 98 -3.71 11.72 -7.88
N MET A 99 -4.21 10.72 -8.62
CA MET A 99 -5.18 10.94 -9.68
C MET A 99 -6.49 11.53 -9.13
N PHE A 100 -6.98 11.04 -8.00
CA PHE A 100 -8.21 11.52 -7.38
C PHE A 100 -8.12 13.00 -7.02
N LEU A 101 -7.08 13.41 -6.28
CA LEU A 101 -6.91 14.81 -5.88
C LEU A 101 -6.72 15.73 -7.10
N ASN A 102 -5.91 15.35 -8.07
CA ASN A 102 -5.69 16.13 -9.28
C ASN A 102 -6.93 16.18 -10.19
N SER A 103 -7.81 15.17 -10.15
CA SER A 103 -9.05 15.15 -10.93
C SER A 103 -10.05 16.23 -10.51
N LEU A 104 -9.91 16.78 -9.31
CA LEU A 104 -10.78 17.87 -8.81
C LEU A 104 -10.43 19.21 -9.43
N GLU A 105 -9.27 19.35 -10.06
CA GLU A 105 -8.77 20.62 -10.63
C GLU A 105 -8.53 20.55 -12.14
N ASP A 106 -8.41 19.32 -12.73
CA ASP A 106 -8.10 19.11 -14.14
C ASP A 106 -9.05 18.09 -14.80
N ASP A 107 -9.81 18.53 -15.80
CA ASP A 107 -10.77 17.72 -16.56
C ASP A 107 -10.12 16.54 -17.30
N GLY A 108 -8.89 16.74 -17.77
CA GLY A 108 -8.13 15.70 -18.45
C GLY A 108 -7.74 14.59 -17.47
N VAL A 109 -7.36 14.97 -16.24
CA VAL A 109 -7.08 14.02 -15.16
C VAL A 109 -8.36 13.34 -14.70
N LEU A 110 -9.50 14.04 -14.62
CA LEU A 110 -10.78 13.43 -14.27
C LEU A 110 -11.17 12.33 -15.28
N ARG A 111 -10.97 12.57 -16.58
CA ARG A 111 -11.22 11.55 -17.64
C ARG A 111 -10.32 10.32 -17.45
N GLN A 112 -9.06 10.50 -17.08
CA GLN A 112 -8.14 9.40 -16.78
C GLN A 112 -8.55 8.68 -15.49
N PHE A 113 -8.85 9.41 -14.43
CA PHE A 113 -9.32 8.88 -13.16
C PHE A 113 -10.53 7.94 -13.34
N ILE A 114 -11.53 8.37 -14.09
CA ILE A 114 -12.69 7.55 -14.43
C ILE A 114 -12.27 6.25 -15.13
N ARG A 115 -11.34 6.31 -16.08
CA ARG A 115 -10.85 5.12 -16.83
C ARG A 115 -10.11 4.10 -15.97
N PHE A 116 -9.48 4.55 -14.88
CA PHE A 116 -8.73 3.69 -13.97
C PHE A 116 -9.52 3.21 -12.76
N GLY A 117 -10.83 3.47 -12.72
CA GLY A 117 -11.73 2.96 -11.67
C GLY A 117 -12.28 4.03 -10.73
N GLY A 118 -12.07 5.31 -11.03
CA GLY A 118 -12.55 6.43 -10.22
C GLY A 118 -14.07 6.61 -10.22
N LYS A 119 -14.80 5.94 -11.13
CA LYS A 119 -16.27 5.94 -11.14
C LYS A 119 -16.83 5.50 -9.79
N GLU A 120 -16.34 4.43 -9.24
CA GLU A 120 -16.80 3.87 -7.97
C GLU A 120 -16.55 4.85 -6.82
N THR A 121 -15.42 5.55 -6.84
CA THR A 121 -15.12 6.63 -5.88
C THR A 121 -16.11 7.77 -6.01
N ILE A 122 -16.37 8.25 -7.23
CA ILE A 122 -17.36 9.31 -7.50
C ILE A 122 -18.73 8.94 -6.92
N LEU A 123 -19.18 7.71 -7.16
CA LEU A 123 -20.45 7.21 -6.65
C LEU A 123 -20.45 7.10 -5.13
N SER A 124 -19.35 6.66 -4.51
CA SER A 124 -19.22 6.53 -3.06
C SER A 124 -19.31 7.86 -2.32
N TYR A 125 -18.95 8.96 -2.98
CA TYR A 125 -19.14 10.33 -2.48
C TYR A 125 -20.52 10.92 -2.78
N GLY A 126 -21.47 10.10 -3.24
CA GLY A 126 -22.88 10.46 -3.30
C GLY A 126 -23.32 11.10 -4.64
N VAL A 127 -22.48 11.06 -5.66
CA VAL A 127 -22.98 11.28 -7.04
C VAL A 127 -23.81 10.06 -7.42
N THR A 128 -25.06 10.27 -7.81
CA THR A 128 -25.94 9.17 -8.24
C THR A 128 -25.55 8.64 -9.62
N ARG A 129 -26.00 7.43 -9.95
CA ARG A 129 -25.74 6.86 -11.30
C ARG A 129 -26.34 7.68 -12.41
N ASP A 130 -27.52 8.26 -12.21
CA ASP A 130 -28.21 9.08 -13.20
C ASP A 130 -27.43 10.39 -13.40
N GLU A 131 -27.05 11.08 -12.33
CA GLU A 131 -26.17 12.27 -12.40
C GLU A 131 -24.86 11.96 -13.15
N TYR A 132 -24.21 10.85 -12.81
CA TYR A 132 -22.97 10.42 -13.46
C TYR A 132 -23.11 10.22 -14.98
N LEU A 133 -24.28 9.75 -15.45
CA LEU A 133 -24.54 9.48 -16.87
C LEU A 133 -24.99 10.73 -17.65
N GLU A 134 -25.61 11.70 -16.98
CA GLU A 134 -26.20 12.88 -17.60
C GLU A 134 -25.29 14.11 -17.58
N MET A 135 -24.38 14.21 -16.58
CA MET A 135 -23.49 15.36 -16.41
C MET A 135 -22.38 15.39 -17.47
N THR A 136 -22.03 16.58 -17.90
CA THR A 136 -20.75 16.83 -18.58
C THR A 136 -19.58 16.60 -17.62
N ILE A 137 -18.36 16.53 -18.14
CA ILE A 137 -17.17 16.35 -17.30
C ILE A 137 -17.00 17.51 -16.31
N GLU A 138 -17.24 18.73 -16.77
CA GLU A 138 -17.13 19.94 -15.97
C GLU A 138 -18.18 19.96 -14.84
N GLU A 139 -19.42 19.56 -15.15
CA GLU A 139 -20.49 19.44 -14.16
C GLU A 139 -20.19 18.34 -13.14
N LEU A 140 -19.68 17.19 -13.61
CA LEU A 140 -19.29 16.07 -12.76
C LEU A 140 -18.14 16.44 -11.81
N GLN A 141 -17.13 17.16 -12.32
CA GLN A 141 -16.02 17.66 -11.50
C GLN A 141 -16.53 18.60 -10.40
N ALA A 142 -17.35 19.58 -10.76
CA ALA A 142 -17.92 20.51 -9.78
C ALA A 142 -18.82 19.80 -8.76
N ALA A 143 -19.64 18.84 -9.20
CA ALA A 143 -20.49 18.05 -8.34
C ALA A 143 -19.69 17.18 -7.36
N LEU A 144 -18.61 16.54 -7.83
CA LEU A 144 -17.71 15.74 -7.01
C LEU A 144 -17.01 16.62 -5.97
N ALA A 145 -16.39 17.71 -6.40
CA ALA A 145 -15.70 18.65 -5.49
C ALA A 145 -16.61 19.21 -4.38
N ALA A 146 -17.89 19.44 -4.70
CA ALA A 146 -18.87 19.92 -3.73
C ALA A 146 -19.32 18.85 -2.71
N ARG A 147 -19.15 17.56 -3.01
CA ARG A 147 -19.61 16.46 -2.16
C ARG A 147 -18.52 15.86 -1.27
N ILE A 148 -17.25 16.07 -1.62
CA ILE A 148 -16.15 15.53 -0.81
C ILE A 148 -15.97 16.44 0.42
N PRO A 149 -16.03 15.88 1.65
CA PRO A 149 -15.70 16.64 2.84
C PRO A 149 -14.25 17.15 2.80
N SER A 150 -14.03 18.40 3.20
CA SER A 150 -12.66 18.97 3.26
C SER A 150 -11.72 18.16 4.15
N GLU A 151 -12.28 17.58 5.20
CA GLU A 151 -11.53 16.70 6.12
C GLU A 151 -10.98 15.43 5.43
N ASP A 152 -11.68 14.88 4.42
CA ASP A 152 -11.19 13.73 3.64
C ASP A 152 -10.05 14.16 2.71
N LEU A 153 -10.16 15.36 2.10
CA LEU A 153 -9.09 15.92 1.26
C LEU A 153 -7.84 16.23 2.07
N ASP A 154 -8.00 16.84 3.24
CA ASP A 154 -6.88 17.19 4.12
C ASP A 154 -6.22 15.93 4.69
N PHE A 155 -7.00 14.90 4.99
CA PHE A 155 -6.49 13.60 5.43
C PHE A 155 -5.62 12.95 4.34
N MET A 156 -6.10 12.88 3.11
CA MET A 156 -5.34 12.30 1.99
C MET A 156 -4.10 13.12 1.63
N ARG A 157 -4.17 14.46 1.69
CA ARG A 157 -3.00 15.32 1.46
C ARG A 157 -1.89 15.16 2.50
N GLY A 158 -2.23 14.62 3.67
CA GLY A 158 -1.29 14.30 4.74
C GLY A 158 -0.56 12.96 4.57
N PHE A 159 -0.81 12.19 3.51
CA PHE A 159 -0.15 10.91 3.27
C PHE A 159 1.33 11.10 2.90
N GLU A 160 2.13 10.08 3.17
CA GLU A 160 3.58 10.10 3.00
C GLU A 160 4.01 9.41 1.70
N ASP A 161 5.15 9.74 1.16
CA ASP A 161 5.67 9.06 -0.04
C ASP A 161 6.51 7.82 0.28
N MET A 162 7.19 7.83 1.43
CA MET A 162 8.08 6.74 1.86
C MET A 162 8.19 6.73 3.38
N ILE A 163 8.23 5.52 3.94
CA ILE A 163 8.45 5.29 5.38
C ILE A 163 9.62 4.31 5.52
N VAL A 164 10.57 4.61 6.44
CA VAL A 164 11.68 3.72 6.74
C VAL A 164 11.61 3.34 8.21
N ILE A 165 11.63 2.02 8.50
CA ILE A 165 11.69 1.48 9.87
C ILE A 165 12.70 0.32 9.90
N GLY A 166 13.82 0.52 10.59
CA GLY A 166 14.93 -0.43 10.59
C GLY A 166 15.48 -0.66 9.18
N ASP A 167 15.54 -1.91 8.75
CA ASP A 167 16.02 -2.29 7.42
C ASP A 167 14.89 -2.32 6.37
N TYR A 168 13.64 -1.96 6.75
CA TYR A 168 12.50 -1.97 5.85
C TYR A 168 12.16 -0.58 5.32
N ILE A 169 11.92 -0.53 4.01
CA ILE A 169 11.49 0.65 3.27
C ILE A 169 10.09 0.36 2.75
N PHE A 170 9.12 1.18 3.15
CA PHE A 170 7.74 1.07 2.71
C PHE A 170 7.45 2.17 1.70
N VAL A 171 6.95 1.78 0.54
CA VAL A 171 6.58 2.66 -0.56
C VAL A 171 5.33 2.11 -1.24
N HIS A 172 4.60 2.96 -1.96
CA HIS A 172 3.44 2.46 -2.68
C HIS A 172 3.86 1.53 -3.84
N ALA A 173 4.61 2.01 -4.82
CA ALA A 173 4.96 1.23 -6.02
C ALA A 173 6.36 0.61 -5.97
N GLY A 174 7.35 1.37 -5.56
CA GLY A 174 8.74 0.91 -5.55
C GLY A 174 9.74 2.07 -5.43
N ILE A 175 11.01 1.77 -5.64
CA ILE A 175 12.09 2.74 -5.67
C ILE A 175 12.86 2.62 -6.99
N ARG A 176 13.44 3.72 -7.48
CA ARG A 176 14.35 3.68 -8.64
C ARG A 176 15.69 3.10 -8.22
N PRO A 177 16.12 1.95 -8.80
CA PRO A 177 17.40 1.35 -8.47
C PRO A 177 18.58 2.28 -8.77
N GLY A 178 19.57 2.28 -7.88
CA GLY A 178 20.79 3.08 -8.06
C GLY A 178 20.61 4.57 -7.74
N VAL A 179 19.46 4.98 -7.22
CA VAL A 179 19.19 6.33 -6.72
C VAL A 179 19.07 6.27 -5.21
N ASP A 180 19.73 7.19 -4.51
CA ASP A 180 19.66 7.29 -3.06
C ASP A 180 18.21 7.56 -2.59
N LEU A 181 17.85 7.06 -1.40
CA LEU A 181 16.47 7.19 -0.88
C LEU A 181 16.01 8.65 -0.80
N ASP A 182 16.88 9.55 -0.36
CA ASP A 182 16.57 10.98 -0.24
C ASP A 182 16.42 11.67 -1.61
N SER A 183 16.79 11.00 -2.70
CA SER A 183 16.72 11.50 -4.07
C SER A 183 15.63 10.81 -4.91
N GLN A 184 14.85 9.92 -4.31
CA GLN A 184 13.70 9.29 -4.97
C GLN A 184 12.62 10.33 -5.29
N THR A 185 11.99 10.20 -6.45
CA THR A 185 10.91 11.11 -6.86
C THR A 185 9.53 10.57 -6.50
N PRO A 186 8.54 11.43 -6.19
CA PRO A 186 7.16 10.97 -5.99
C PRO A 186 6.64 10.13 -7.17
N ALA A 187 7.00 10.48 -8.40
CA ALA A 187 6.61 9.73 -9.59
C ALA A 187 7.14 8.28 -9.56
N ASP A 188 8.38 8.06 -9.11
CA ASP A 188 8.91 6.71 -8.96
C ASP A 188 8.25 5.98 -7.80
N LEU A 189 8.15 6.62 -6.64
CA LEU A 189 7.59 6.02 -5.43
C LEU A 189 6.12 5.58 -5.60
N ARG A 190 5.36 6.28 -6.46
CA ARG A 190 3.92 6.05 -6.67
C ARG A 190 3.58 5.24 -7.92
N TRP A 191 4.47 5.17 -8.95
CA TRP A 191 4.12 4.62 -10.26
C TRP A 191 5.07 3.58 -10.82
N ILE A 192 6.29 3.44 -10.29
CA ILE A 192 7.32 2.59 -10.88
C ILE A 192 6.88 1.12 -10.92
N ARG A 193 7.20 0.45 -12.04
CA ARG A 193 7.21 -1.01 -12.15
C ARG A 193 8.60 -1.47 -12.53
N GLU A 194 8.97 -1.30 -13.78
CA GLU A 194 10.34 -1.55 -14.22
C GLU A 194 11.19 -0.25 -14.17
N PRO A 195 12.44 -0.34 -13.82
CA PRO A 195 13.26 -1.54 -13.56
C PRO A 195 13.19 -2.10 -12.12
N PHE A 196 12.37 -1.54 -11.22
CA PHE A 196 12.32 -1.95 -9.81
C PHE A 196 11.99 -3.45 -9.64
N LEU A 197 10.96 -3.94 -10.33
CA LEU A 197 10.48 -5.31 -10.16
C LEU A 197 11.50 -6.38 -10.59
N SER A 198 12.30 -6.09 -11.59
CA SER A 198 13.35 -6.99 -12.12
C SER A 198 14.70 -6.81 -11.46
N HIS A 199 14.88 -5.74 -10.66
CA HIS A 199 16.16 -5.45 -10.02
C HIS A 199 16.33 -6.24 -8.73
N ALA A 200 17.49 -6.90 -8.56
CA ALA A 200 17.87 -7.45 -7.26
C ALA A 200 18.25 -6.28 -6.32
N SER A 201 17.66 -6.26 -5.13
CA SER A 201 17.74 -5.12 -4.21
C SER A 201 19.14 -4.78 -3.71
N GLN A 202 19.23 -3.61 -3.10
CA GLN A 202 20.39 -3.18 -2.31
C GLN A 202 20.61 -4.15 -1.13
N GLU A 203 21.86 -4.58 -0.93
CA GLU A 203 22.23 -5.42 0.21
C GLU A 203 21.85 -4.72 1.53
N GLY A 204 21.17 -5.46 2.40
CA GLY A 204 20.85 -5.04 3.77
C GLY A 204 19.50 -4.35 3.97
N SER A 205 18.72 -4.08 2.93
CA SER A 205 17.38 -3.51 3.04
C SER A 205 16.31 -4.36 2.35
N CYS A 206 15.04 -4.15 2.71
CA CYS A 206 13.89 -4.80 2.07
C CYS A 206 12.79 -3.78 1.81
N VAL A 207 12.39 -3.65 0.54
CA VAL A 207 11.29 -2.79 0.13
C VAL A 207 9.97 -3.54 0.25
N VAL A 208 9.02 -3.02 1.03
CA VAL A 208 7.64 -3.52 1.08
C VAL A 208 6.77 -2.60 0.24
N HIS A 209 6.03 -3.17 -0.73
CA HIS A 209 5.28 -2.38 -1.71
C HIS A 209 3.94 -3.02 -2.11
N GLY A 210 3.05 -2.20 -2.68
CA GLY A 210 1.78 -2.54 -3.32
C GLY A 210 1.83 -2.42 -4.85
N HIS A 211 0.83 -1.77 -5.44
CA HIS A 211 0.73 -1.30 -6.82
C HIS A 211 0.76 -2.37 -7.92
N THR A 212 1.49 -3.43 -7.73
CA THR A 212 1.63 -4.51 -8.73
C THR A 212 0.94 -5.76 -8.23
N ILE A 213 -0.23 -6.05 -8.81
CA ILE A 213 -1.09 -7.16 -8.39
C ILE A 213 -0.40 -8.50 -8.66
N THR A 214 -0.41 -9.36 -7.65
CA THR A 214 0.04 -10.76 -7.71
C THR A 214 -0.97 -11.69 -7.04
N ASP A 215 -1.00 -12.97 -7.44
CA ASP A 215 -1.95 -13.95 -6.88
C ASP A 215 -1.69 -14.28 -5.39
N ALA A 216 -0.49 -14.02 -4.90
CA ALA A 216 -0.06 -14.19 -3.51
C ALA A 216 1.09 -13.22 -3.22
N PRO A 217 1.46 -12.97 -1.96
CA PRO A 217 2.60 -12.13 -1.64
C PRO A 217 3.86 -12.52 -2.42
N ASP A 218 4.43 -11.57 -3.17
CA ASP A 218 5.62 -11.79 -4.02
C ASP A 218 6.89 -11.50 -3.22
N VAL A 219 7.45 -12.54 -2.60
CA VAL A 219 8.65 -12.44 -1.78
C VAL A 219 9.90 -12.69 -2.64
N ARG A 220 10.73 -11.67 -2.79
CA ARG A 220 11.99 -11.72 -3.52
C ARG A 220 13.14 -11.24 -2.65
N PRO A 221 14.39 -11.55 -3.01
CA PRO A 221 15.53 -10.93 -2.33
C PRO A 221 15.40 -9.42 -2.36
N GLY A 222 15.27 -8.79 -1.16
CA GLY A 222 15.18 -7.35 -0.94
C GLY A 222 13.89 -6.66 -1.32
N ARG A 223 12.81 -7.37 -1.68
CA ARG A 223 11.48 -6.79 -1.80
C ARG A 223 10.36 -7.77 -1.45
N VAL A 224 9.25 -7.23 -0.98
CA VAL A 224 8.02 -7.97 -0.73
C VAL A 224 6.84 -7.17 -1.29
N GLY A 225 6.21 -7.67 -2.35
CA GLY A 225 4.96 -7.14 -2.89
C GLY A 225 3.77 -7.80 -2.19
N ILE A 226 2.81 -6.99 -1.72
CA ILE A 226 1.62 -7.50 -1.00
C ILE A 226 0.29 -7.01 -1.57
N ASP A 227 0.29 -6.43 -2.77
CA ASP A 227 -0.96 -6.17 -3.48
C ASP A 227 -1.51 -7.48 -4.05
N THR A 228 -2.57 -7.98 -3.45
CA THR A 228 -3.27 -9.20 -3.88
C THR A 228 -4.57 -8.91 -4.63
N GLY A 229 -4.76 -7.65 -5.05
CA GLY A 229 -5.87 -7.22 -5.90
C GLY A 229 -7.23 -7.31 -5.22
N ALA A 230 -7.39 -6.71 -4.05
CA ALA A 230 -8.59 -6.84 -3.20
C ALA A 230 -9.90 -6.66 -3.97
N TYR A 231 -9.99 -5.65 -4.84
CA TYR A 231 -11.20 -5.35 -5.62
C TYR A 231 -11.56 -6.46 -6.64
N ALA A 232 -10.59 -7.23 -7.11
CA ALA A 232 -10.77 -8.29 -8.12
C ALA A 232 -10.80 -9.68 -7.49
N SER A 233 -9.88 -9.96 -6.57
CA SER A 233 -9.75 -11.24 -5.90
C SER A 233 -10.68 -11.41 -4.70
N GLY A 234 -11.15 -10.30 -4.09
CA GLY A 234 -11.83 -10.28 -2.80
C GLY A 234 -10.91 -10.55 -1.62
N ARG A 235 -9.56 -10.53 -1.82
CA ARG A 235 -8.58 -10.83 -0.78
C ARG A 235 -7.64 -9.64 -0.56
N LEU A 236 -7.55 -9.19 0.68
CA LEU A 236 -6.64 -8.14 1.12
C LEU A 236 -5.58 -8.75 2.03
N THR A 237 -4.32 -8.41 1.79
CA THR A 237 -3.16 -8.97 2.49
C THR A 237 -2.41 -7.91 3.28
N ALA A 238 -1.99 -8.29 4.48
CA ALA A 238 -1.01 -7.55 5.28
C ALA A 238 0.22 -8.41 5.56
N ILE A 239 1.37 -7.75 5.74
CA ILE A 239 2.59 -8.36 6.28
C ILE A 239 2.80 -7.85 7.69
N GLY A 240 3.07 -8.76 8.64
CA GLY A 240 3.56 -8.43 9.98
C GLY A 240 5.07 -8.62 10.07
N LEU A 241 5.75 -7.73 10.79
CA LEU A 241 7.20 -7.67 10.95
C LEU A 241 7.55 -7.41 12.41
N GLU A 242 8.42 -8.23 13.01
CA GLU A 242 8.94 -8.03 14.37
C GLU A 242 10.34 -8.63 14.47
N GLY A 243 11.34 -7.83 14.85
CA GLY A 243 12.73 -8.26 14.77
C GLY A 243 13.08 -8.78 13.38
N ALA A 244 13.49 -10.04 13.24
CA ALA A 244 13.78 -10.67 11.95
C ALA A 244 12.62 -11.52 11.41
N ASP A 245 11.54 -11.65 12.18
CA ASP A 245 10.38 -12.45 11.80
C ASP A 245 9.43 -11.67 10.89
N ARG A 246 8.80 -12.40 9.96
CA ARG A 246 7.73 -11.89 9.10
C ARG A 246 6.66 -12.96 8.89
N TRP A 247 5.41 -12.52 8.81
CA TRP A 247 4.25 -13.36 8.55
C TRP A 247 3.21 -12.58 7.76
N PHE A 248 2.22 -13.28 7.21
CA PHE A 248 1.14 -12.66 6.46
C PHE A 248 -0.19 -12.86 7.17
N ILE A 249 -1.08 -11.88 7.06
CA ILE A 249 -2.46 -11.91 7.50
C ILE A 249 -3.31 -11.59 6.29
N GLU A 250 -4.34 -12.39 6.04
CA GLU A 250 -5.25 -12.19 4.93
C GLU A 250 -6.68 -12.11 5.41
N ALA A 251 -7.45 -11.21 4.81
CA ALA A 251 -8.90 -11.18 4.94
C ALA A 251 -9.54 -11.35 3.55
N SER A 252 -10.71 -12.00 3.51
CA SER A 252 -11.43 -12.24 2.27
C SER A 252 -12.92 -11.97 2.39
N GLU A 253 -13.56 -11.70 1.26
CA GLU A 253 -15.02 -11.73 1.15
C GLU A 253 -15.53 -13.16 1.36
N GLU A 254 -16.59 -13.33 2.16
CA GLU A 254 -17.24 -14.64 2.31
C GLU A 254 -17.91 -15.05 1.00
N GLY A 255 -17.60 -16.27 0.52
CA GLY A 255 -18.24 -16.86 -0.67
C GLY A 255 -17.56 -16.58 -2.01
N ARG A 256 -16.47 -15.81 -2.07
CA ARG A 256 -15.60 -15.81 -3.25
C ARG A 256 -14.64 -16.98 -3.19
N ASP A 257 -14.98 -18.04 -3.94
CA ASP A 257 -14.09 -19.19 -4.15
C ASP A 257 -12.80 -18.69 -4.82
N ILE A 258 -11.72 -18.65 -4.05
CA ILE A 258 -10.39 -18.39 -4.60
C ILE A 258 -10.04 -19.65 -5.41
N ARG A 259 -10.30 -19.63 -6.72
CA ARG A 259 -9.81 -20.70 -7.59
C ARG A 259 -8.29 -20.71 -7.48
N ARG A 260 -7.81 -21.78 -6.86
CA ARG A 260 -6.39 -22.12 -6.72
C ARG A 260 -5.75 -22.35 -8.08
#